data_9bc48ec10cf97f47e59716248075c541
#
_entry.id   9bc48ec10cf97f47e59716248075c541
#
_cell.length_a   1.000
_cell.length_b   1.000
_cell.length_c   1.000
_cell.angle_alpha   90.00
_cell.angle_beta   90.00
_cell.angle_gamma   90.00
#
_symmetry.space_group_name_H-M   'P 1'
#
loop_
_entity.id
_entity.type
_entity.pdbx_description
1 polymer ?
#
loop_
_entity_poly.entity_id
_entity_poly.type
_entity_poly.pdbx_seq_one_letter_code
_entity_poly.pdbx_strand_id
1 'polypeptide(L)'
;MIRTVVVVGTLLLGVSVVAAQQDIAVLQDNLMRTQGKSMYGVLSKAVKGEIPYDQKAIDNAISALEESVPTIAKVFATNPKEDVVNATYGSSQKIWQNKADFDSKVPPVAKAIADVKGKIKDAASLKLAFDSIQAKCTDCHETYRLKLK
;
A
#
# COMPACT_ATOMS: atom_id res chain seq x y z
N MET A 1 21.13 -38.61 47.37
CA MET A 1 19.91 -38.29 46.59
C MET A 1 20.15 -36.94 45.92
N ILE A 2 20.51 -36.99 44.64
CA ILE A 2 20.80 -35.78 43.84
C ILE A 2 19.50 -35.40 43.12
N ARG A 3 18.97 -34.21 43.42
CA ARG A 3 17.82 -33.65 42.72
C ARG A 3 18.33 -32.86 41.51
N THR A 4 18.18 -33.45 40.32
CA THR A 4 18.43 -32.77 39.05
C THR A 4 17.24 -31.87 38.78
N VAL A 5 17.41 -30.55 38.90
CA VAL A 5 16.43 -29.57 38.42
C VAL A 5 16.69 -29.36 36.92
N VAL A 6 15.78 -29.85 36.11
CA VAL A 6 15.77 -29.58 34.66
C VAL A 6 15.16 -28.21 34.46
N VAL A 7 15.99 -27.22 34.11
CA VAL A 7 15.56 -25.93 33.60
C VAL A 7 15.32 -26.08 32.09
N VAL A 8 14.10 -26.44 31.72
CA VAL A 8 13.64 -26.34 30.31
C VAL A 8 12.57 -25.28 30.24
N GLY A 9 12.86 -24.25 29.55
CA GLY A 9 11.81 -23.29 29.18
C GLY A 9 12.23 -21.83 29.24
N THR A 10 12.59 -21.24 28.10
CA THR A 10 12.27 -19.82 27.73
C THR A 10 12.92 -19.39 26.40
N LEU A 11 12.95 -20.24 25.40
CA LEU A 11 13.52 -19.87 24.06
C LEU A 11 12.48 -19.85 22.92
N LEU A 12 11.19 -20.04 23.19
CA LEU A 12 10.18 -20.17 22.13
C LEU A 12 9.34 -18.91 21.85
N LEU A 13 9.43 -17.87 22.66
CA LEU A 13 8.58 -16.68 22.51
C LEU A 13 9.13 -15.63 21.50
N GLY A 14 10.42 -15.61 21.26
CA GLY A 14 11.06 -14.62 20.38
C GLY A 14 10.78 -14.82 18.91
N VAL A 15 10.74 -16.06 18.44
CA VAL A 15 10.58 -16.40 17.01
C VAL A 15 9.18 -16.04 16.48
N SER A 16 8.15 -16.23 17.31
CA SER A 16 6.76 -15.95 16.89
C SER A 16 6.48 -14.44 16.70
N VAL A 17 7.11 -13.59 17.49
CA VAL A 17 6.91 -12.13 17.40
C VAL A 17 7.59 -11.54 16.16
N VAL A 18 8.80 -12.01 15.83
CA VAL A 18 9.53 -11.55 14.63
C VAL A 18 8.80 -12.00 13.36
N ALA A 19 8.33 -13.23 13.29
CA ALA A 19 7.57 -13.74 12.15
C ALA A 19 6.27 -12.94 11.95
N ALA A 20 5.52 -12.65 13.00
CA ALA A 20 4.30 -11.85 12.92
C ALA A 20 4.56 -10.39 12.46
N GLN A 21 5.69 -9.80 12.82
CA GLN A 21 6.07 -8.46 12.36
C GLN A 21 6.44 -8.44 10.88
N GLN A 22 7.17 -9.46 10.42
CA GLN A 22 7.51 -9.62 9.01
C GLN A 22 6.24 -9.83 8.15
N ASP A 23 5.26 -10.61 8.64
CA ASP A 23 3.99 -10.82 7.96
C ASP A 23 3.20 -9.50 7.80
N ILE A 24 3.22 -8.64 8.81
CA ILE A 24 2.59 -7.30 8.75
C ILE A 24 3.28 -6.43 7.70
N ALA A 25 4.61 -6.37 7.69
CA ALA A 25 5.37 -5.60 6.69
C ALA A 25 5.07 -6.07 5.26
N VAL A 26 5.04 -7.40 5.05
CA VAL A 26 4.70 -8.01 3.75
C VAL A 26 3.26 -7.68 3.34
N LEU A 27 2.31 -7.67 4.26
CA LEU A 27 0.93 -7.32 3.98
C LEU A 27 0.81 -5.85 3.52
N GLN A 28 1.51 -4.93 4.19
CA GLN A 28 1.56 -3.51 3.83
C GLN A 28 2.21 -3.30 2.45
N ASP A 29 3.36 -3.93 2.19
CA ASP A 29 4.05 -3.86 0.90
C ASP A 29 3.19 -4.43 -0.23
N ASN A 30 2.54 -5.57 -0.03
CA ASN A 30 1.66 -6.19 -1.02
C ASN A 30 0.46 -5.31 -1.36
N LEU A 31 -0.15 -4.63 -0.38
CA LEU A 31 -1.23 -3.67 -0.64
C LEU A 31 -0.74 -2.53 -1.54
N MET A 32 0.39 -1.90 -1.21
CA MET A 32 0.96 -0.81 -2.00
C MET A 32 1.39 -1.27 -3.40
N ARG A 33 1.95 -2.47 -3.54
CA ARG A 33 2.28 -3.06 -4.84
C ARG A 33 1.06 -3.33 -5.70
N THR A 34 -0.03 -3.80 -5.12
CA THR A 34 -1.29 -4.02 -5.83
C THR A 34 -1.84 -2.72 -6.39
N GLN A 35 -1.86 -1.66 -5.59
CA GLN A 35 -2.24 -0.32 -6.06
C GLN A 35 -1.26 0.21 -7.11
N GLY A 36 0.04 0.00 -6.92
CA GLY A 36 1.08 0.35 -7.88
C GLY A 36 0.93 -0.36 -9.23
N LYS A 37 0.52 -1.63 -9.26
CA LYS A 37 0.23 -2.35 -10.50
C LYS A 37 -0.93 -1.72 -11.27
N SER A 38 -2.01 -1.32 -10.59
CA SER A 38 -3.13 -0.61 -11.22
C SER A 38 -2.69 0.76 -11.72
N MET A 39 -2.07 1.59 -10.89
CA MET A 39 -1.67 2.94 -11.25
C MET A 39 -0.59 2.98 -12.34
N TYR A 40 0.52 2.25 -12.15
CA TYR A 40 1.70 2.36 -13.02
C TYR A 40 1.81 1.23 -14.03
N GLY A 41 1.28 0.05 -13.71
CA GLY A 41 1.27 -1.09 -14.63
C GLY A 41 0.22 -0.97 -15.74
N VAL A 42 -0.91 -0.31 -15.44
CA VAL A 42 -2.03 -0.17 -16.40
C VAL A 42 -2.25 1.30 -16.75
N LEU A 43 -2.73 2.12 -15.81
CA LEU A 43 -3.20 3.49 -16.14
C LEU A 43 -2.07 4.38 -16.68
N SER A 44 -0.91 4.44 -16.01
CA SER A 44 0.24 5.25 -16.47
C SER A 44 0.75 4.79 -17.83
N LYS A 45 0.86 3.49 -18.07
CA LYS A 45 1.33 2.96 -19.36
C LYS A 45 0.38 3.31 -20.50
N ALA A 46 -0.93 3.20 -20.27
CA ALA A 46 -1.92 3.57 -21.26
C ALA A 46 -1.91 5.10 -21.53
N VAL A 47 -1.77 5.94 -20.48
CA VAL A 47 -1.61 7.40 -20.63
C VAL A 47 -0.39 7.77 -21.47
N LYS A 48 0.73 7.05 -21.31
CA LYS A 48 1.98 7.28 -22.05
C LYS A 48 1.99 6.64 -23.44
N GLY A 49 0.97 5.86 -23.79
CA GLY A 49 0.94 5.10 -25.05
C GLY A 49 1.91 3.91 -25.09
N GLU A 50 2.43 3.48 -23.92
CA GLU A 50 3.30 2.29 -23.82
C GLU A 50 2.51 0.98 -24.00
N ILE A 51 1.20 1.03 -23.75
CA ILE A 51 0.23 -0.03 -24.06
C ILE A 51 -0.98 0.59 -24.76
N PRO A 52 -1.73 -0.16 -25.61
CA PRO A 52 -2.96 0.32 -26.22
C PRO A 52 -4.01 0.72 -25.15
N TYR A 53 -4.87 1.68 -25.49
CA TYR A 53 -6.05 1.97 -24.69
C TYR A 53 -7.00 0.76 -24.70
N ASP A 54 -7.27 0.20 -23.53
CA ASP A 54 -8.21 -0.91 -23.30
C ASP A 54 -9.16 -0.53 -22.17
N GLN A 55 -10.42 -0.25 -22.52
CA GLN A 55 -11.44 0.16 -21.57
C GLN A 55 -11.62 -0.86 -20.43
N LYS A 56 -11.61 -2.16 -20.76
CA LYS A 56 -11.81 -3.22 -19.76
C LYS A 56 -10.63 -3.28 -18.77
N ALA A 57 -9.41 -3.18 -19.27
CA ALA A 57 -8.21 -3.15 -18.41
C ALA A 57 -8.20 -1.92 -17.50
N ILE A 58 -8.60 -0.75 -18.02
CA ILE A 58 -8.72 0.49 -17.26
C ILE A 58 -9.80 0.37 -16.18
N ASP A 59 -11.00 -0.10 -16.52
CA ASP A 59 -12.10 -0.28 -15.58
C ASP A 59 -11.72 -1.27 -14.45
N ASN A 60 -11.02 -2.35 -14.79
CA ASN A 60 -10.50 -3.30 -13.80
C ASN A 60 -9.46 -2.65 -12.87
N ALA A 61 -8.56 -1.82 -13.41
CA ALA A 61 -7.56 -1.11 -12.60
C ALA A 61 -8.22 -0.11 -11.64
N ILE A 62 -9.22 0.64 -12.09
CA ILE A 62 -10.00 1.56 -11.24
C ILE A 62 -10.76 0.78 -10.16
N SER A 63 -11.40 -0.34 -10.50
CA SER A 63 -12.12 -1.18 -9.52
C SER A 63 -11.18 -1.75 -8.46
N ALA A 64 -9.98 -2.23 -8.85
CA ALA A 64 -8.98 -2.72 -7.91
C ALA A 64 -8.47 -1.62 -6.94
N LEU A 65 -8.35 -0.37 -7.41
CA LEU A 65 -8.03 0.76 -6.55
C LEU A 65 -9.18 1.10 -5.60
N GLU A 66 -10.42 1.11 -6.10
CA GLU A 66 -11.62 1.36 -5.29
C GLU A 66 -11.77 0.35 -4.14
N GLU A 67 -11.49 -0.92 -4.40
CA GLU A 67 -11.54 -1.99 -3.39
C GLU A 67 -10.38 -1.92 -2.40
N SER A 68 -9.17 -1.62 -2.86
CA SER A 68 -7.97 -1.70 -2.03
C SER A 68 -7.70 -0.45 -1.20
N VAL A 69 -7.99 0.76 -1.71
CA VAL A 69 -7.66 2.02 -1.03
C VAL A 69 -8.35 2.16 0.34
N PRO A 70 -9.65 1.84 0.52
CA PRO A 70 -10.28 1.93 1.84
C PRO A 70 -9.66 1.02 2.90
N THR A 71 -8.91 0.00 2.50
CA THR A 71 -8.27 -0.94 3.44
C THR A 71 -6.97 -0.41 4.04
N ILE A 72 -6.40 0.70 3.51
CA ILE A 72 -5.10 1.25 3.93
C ILE A 72 -5.08 1.50 5.45
N ALA A 73 -6.06 2.21 5.99
CA ALA A 73 -6.09 2.56 7.41
C ALA A 73 -6.04 1.31 8.32
N LYS A 74 -6.74 0.23 7.93
CA LYS A 74 -6.75 -1.05 8.63
C LYS A 74 -5.42 -1.80 8.49
N VAL A 75 -4.87 -1.89 7.29
CA VAL A 75 -3.61 -2.62 7.02
C VAL A 75 -2.42 -1.93 7.70
N PHE A 76 -2.44 -0.60 7.79
CA PHE A 76 -1.42 0.19 8.50
C PHE A 76 -1.78 0.50 9.96
N ALA A 77 -2.72 -0.23 10.58
CA ALA A 77 -3.05 -0.04 11.99
C ALA A 77 -1.87 -0.45 12.90
N THR A 78 -1.13 -1.49 12.53
CA THR A 78 0.00 -2.02 13.31
C THR A 78 1.33 -1.64 12.69
N ASN A 79 2.26 -1.16 13.53
CA ASN A 79 3.65 -0.90 13.13
C ASN A 79 4.42 -2.23 13.09
N PRO A 80 4.95 -2.64 11.93
CA PRO A 80 5.76 -3.86 11.81
C PRO A 80 7.14 -3.73 12.46
N LYS A 81 7.60 -2.49 12.72
CA LYS A 81 8.93 -2.10 13.22
C LYS A 81 10.09 -2.39 12.26
N GLU A 82 9.91 -3.28 11.32
CA GLU A 82 10.89 -3.67 10.30
C GLU A 82 10.26 -3.59 8.91
N ASP A 83 11.07 -3.23 7.91
CA ASP A 83 10.66 -3.23 6.51
C ASP A 83 10.86 -4.61 5.88
N VAL A 84 10.23 -4.83 4.73
CA VAL A 84 10.44 -6.04 3.93
C VAL A 84 11.88 -6.10 3.44
N VAL A 85 12.54 -7.22 3.62
CA VAL A 85 13.92 -7.46 3.18
C VAL A 85 14.05 -7.16 1.67
N ASN A 86 15.06 -6.37 1.30
CA ASN A 86 15.31 -5.93 -0.08
C ASN A 86 14.21 -5.08 -0.73
N ALA A 87 13.25 -4.56 0.00
CA ALA A 87 12.29 -3.60 -0.54
C ALA A 87 12.99 -2.30 -0.98
N THR A 88 12.46 -1.69 -2.06
CA THR A 88 12.93 -0.36 -2.53
C THR A 88 12.34 0.76 -1.69
N TYR A 89 11.14 0.55 -1.17
CA TYR A 89 10.41 1.50 -0.35
C TYR A 89 9.92 0.84 0.93
N GLY A 90 9.86 1.62 1.98
CA GLY A 90 9.36 1.22 3.29
C GLY A 90 8.36 2.22 3.85
N SER A 91 7.82 1.88 5.01
CA SER A 91 6.86 2.68 5.75
C SER A 91 7.57 3.60 6.73
N SER A 92 7.32 4.91 6.65
CA SER A 92 7.87 5.87 7.63
C SER A 92 7.25 5.62 9.01
N GLN A 93 8.05 5.70 10.07
CA GLN A 93 7.55 5.66 11.45
C GLN A 93 6.57 6.80 11.76
N LYS A 94 6.57 7.88 10.96
CA LYS A 94 5.59 8.98 11.05
C LYS A 94 4.15 8.50 10.90
N ILE A 95 3.89 7.38 10.24
CA ILE A 95 2.55 6.78 10.11
C ILE A 95 1.93 6.55 11.48
N TRP A 96 2.68 5.93 12.38
CA TRP A 96 2.18 5.56 13.71
C TRP A 96 2.38 6.66 14.75
N GLN A 97 3.31 7.58 14.52
CA GLN A 97 3.47 8.80 15.32
C GLN A 97 2.35 9.80 15.06
N ASN A 98 1.79 9.82 13.87
CA ASN A 98 0.73 10.75 13.46
C ASN A 98 -0.39 10.03 12.70
N LYS A 99 -0.94 9.01 13.35
CA LYS A 99 -1.92 8.07 12.74
C LYS A 99 -3.19 8.77 12.26
N ALA A 100 -3.67 9.77 12.99
CA ALA A 100 -4.86 10.52 12.61
C ALA A 100 -4.67 11.29 11.29
N ASP A 101 -3.51 11.94 11.09
CA ASP A 101 -3.20 12.61 9.83
C ASP A 101 -3.03 11.60 8.69
N PHE A 102 -2.29 10.50 8.93
CA PHE A 102 -2.17 9.44 7.94
C PHE A 102 -3.54 8.91 7.48
N ASP A 103 -4.43 8.59 8.43
CA ASP A 103 -5.77 8.08 8.11
C ASP A 103 -6.62 9.12 7.37
N SER A 104 -6.44 10.40 7.66
CA SER A 104 -7.14 11.49 6.99
C SER A 104 -6.78 11.63 5.50
N LYS A 105 -5.64 11.07 5.07
CA LYS A 105 -5.22 11.06 3.65
C LYS A 105 -5.96 10.01 2.81
N VAL A 106 -6.54 8.99 3.42
CA VAL A 106 -7.23 7.89 2.70
C VAL A 106 -8.53 8.34 2.01
N PRO A 107 -9.47 9.04 2.69
CA PRO A 107 -10.73 9.46 2.05
C PRO A 107 -10.56 10.33 0.80
N PRO A 108 -9.62 11.29 0.71
CA PRO A 108 -9.39 12.04 -0.52
C PRO A 108 -8.95 11.17 -1.71
N VAL A 109 -8.15 10.10 -1.49
CA VAL A 109 -7.78 9.14 -2.53
C VAL A 109 -9.00 8.35 -2.98
N ALA A 110 -9.77 7.80 -2.05
CA ALA A 110 -10.99 7.05 -2.35
C ALA A 110 -12.00 7.91 -3.13
N LYS A 111 -12.16 9.19 -2.74
CA LYS A 111 -13.01 10.14 -3.45
C LYS A 111 -12.53 10.38 -4.88
N ALA A 112 -11.23 10.60 -5.11
CA ALA A 112 -10.69 10.83 -6.44
C ALA A 112 -10.94 9.62 -7.37
N ILE A 113 -10.86 8.39 -6.85
CA ILE A 113 -11.18 7.17 -7.60
C ILE A 113 -12.68 7.12 -7.93
N ALA A 114 -13.55 7.36 -6.96
CA ALA A 114 -15.00 7.36 -7.15
C ALA A 114 -15.44 8.43 -8.16
N ASP A 115 -14.83 9.61 -8.12
CA ASP A 115 -15.15 10.73 -9.02
C ASP A 115 -14.87 10.41 -10.50
N VAL A 116 -13.93 9.52 -10.80
CA VAL A 116 -13.54 9.16 -12.18
C VAL A 116 -14.14 7.83 -12.66
N LYS A 117 -14.63 7.00 -11.75
CA LYS A 117 -15.25 5.70 -12.08
C LYS A 117 -16.40 5.88 -13.07
N GLY A 118 -16.37 5.11 -14.16
CA GLY A 118 -17.38 5.16 -15.22
C GLY A 118 -17.30 6.42 -16.12
N LYS A 119 -16.38 7.35 -15.88
CA LYS A 119 -16.22 8.58 -16.68
C LYS A 119 -15.06 8.53 -17.68
N ILE A 120 -14.18 7.55 -17.56
CA ILE A 120 -13.06 7.33 -18.49
C ILE A 120 -13.61 6.68 -19.76
N LYS A 121 -13.47 7.35 -20.91
CA LYS A 121 -14.03 6.90 -22.19
C LYS A 121 -12.99 6.93 -23.33
N ASP A 122 -11.88 7.64 -23.13
CA ASP A 122 -10.82 7.85 -24.09
C ASP A 122 -9.50 8.20 -23.39
N ALA A 123 -8.43 8.39 -24.17
CA ALA A 123 -7.10 8.72 -23.65
C ALA A 123 -7.05 10.07 -22.90
N ALA A 124 -7.87 11.05 -23.32
CA ALA A 124 -7.88 12.37 -22.69
C ALA A 124 -8.50 12.28 -21.28
N SER A 125 -9.68 11.66 -21.16
CA SER A 125 -10.33 11.42 -19.86
C SER A 125 -9.53 10.49 -18.97
N LEU A 126 -8.82 9.50 -19.53
CA LEU A 126 -7.88 8.66 -18.79
C LEU A 126 -6.74 9.46 -18.18
N LYS A 127 -6.13 10.39 -18.96
CA LYS A 127 -5.06 11.24 -18.44
C LYS A 127 -5.52 12.09 -17.27
N LEU A 128 -6.68 12.75 -17.39
CA LEU A 128 -7.23 13.55 -16.30
C LEU A 128 -7.52 12.73 -15.04
N ALA A 129 -8.08 11.53 -15.22
CA ALA A 129 -8.35 10.59 -14.13
C ALA A 129 -7.05 10.15 -13.43
N PHE A 130 -6.04 9.75 -14.20
CA PHE A 130 -4.73 9.36 -13.69
C PHE A 130 -4.09 10.48 -12.88
N ASP A 131 -4.01 11.70 -13.43
CA ASP A 131 -3.39 12.85 -12.77
C ASP A 131 -4.10 13.17 -11.44
N SER A 132 -5.45 13.13 -11.43
CA SER A 132 -6.25 13.37 -10.22
C SER A 132 -5.97 12.37 -9.10
N ILE A 133 -5.96 11.07 -9.41
CA ILE A 133 -5.68 10.02 -8.43
C ILE A 133 -4.22 10.09 -7.97
N GLN A 134 -3.28 10.24 -8.92
CA GLN A 134 -1.85 10.30 -8.62
C GLN A 134 -1.50 11.44 -7.66
N ALA A 135 -2.10 12.63 -7.83
CA ALA A 135 -1.87 13.76 -6.95
C ALA A 135 -2.17 13.41 -5.48
N LYS A 136 -3.26 12.66 -5.22
CA LYS A 136 -3.64 12.23 -3.87
C LYS A 136 -2.72 11.13 -3.32
N CYS A 137 -2.26 10.21 -4.18
CA CYS A 137 -1.26 9.22 -3.78
C CYS A 137 0.07 9.89 -3.42
N THR A 138 0.51 10.88 -4.19
CA THR A 138 1.76 11.62 -3.97
C THR A 138 1.72 12.40 -2.66
N ASP A 139 0.63 13.11 -2.36
CA ASP A 139 0.45 13.87 -1.11
C ASP A 139 0.69 13.01 0.16
N CYS A 140 0.20 11.76 0.15
CA CYS A 140 0.46 10.82 1.24
C CYS A 140 1.92 10.32 1.24
N HIS A 141 2.42 9.92 0.07
CA HIS A 141 3.74 9.31 -0.09
C HIS A 141 4.91 10.25 0.24
N GLU A 142 4.77 11.56 0.01
CA GLU A 142 5.81 12.54 0.38
C GLU A 142 6.14 12.53 1.87
N THR A 143 5.15 12.25 2.71
CA THR A 143 5.34 12.25 4.17
C THR A 143 5.60 10.86 4.74
N TYR A 144 4.91 9.85 4.21
CA TYR A 144 4.76 8.54 4.85
C TYR A 144 5.47 7.38 4.16
N ARG A 145 6.03 7.58 2.97
CA ARG A 145 6.86 6.58 2.27
C ARG A 145 8.34 6.91 2.42
N LEU A 146 9.15 5.90 2.75
CA LEU A 146 10.61 6.00 2.74
C LEU A 146 11.17 5.35 1.48
N LYS A 147 12.24 5.93 0.92
CA LYS A 147 13.10 5.28 -0.05
C LYS A 147 14.22 4.59 0.73
N LEU A 148 14.35 3.26 0.57
CA LEU A 148 15.31 2.44 1.30
C LEU A 148 16.62 2.22 0.51
N LYS A 149 16.54 2.33 -0.84
CA LYS A 149 17.69 2.15 -1.76
C LYS A 149 17.63 3.18 -2.88
#